data_b6d6eab144788839f650b4deef2c841d
#
_entry.id   b6d6eab144788839f650b4deef2c841d
#
_cell.length_a   1.000
_cell.length_b   1.000
_cell.length_c   1.000
_cell.angle_alpha   90.00
_cell.angle_beta   90.00
_cell.angle_gamma   90.00
#
_symmetry.space_group_name_H-M   'P 1'
#
loop_
_entity.id
_entity.type
_entity.pdbx_description
1 polymer ?
#
loop_
_entity_poly.entity_id
_entity_poly.type
_entity_poly.pdbx_seq_one_letter_code
_entity_poly.pdbx_strand_id
1 'polypeptide(L)'
;PAMHEYVADLESWYEDLQELTPKSWFRLEDVPNEGPFIVKGKTNSRKDRWKNLMYAENKEEAINISCELMCDPLLSKQGIVVRKYEPLVTFDEDVSGRPVTEEFRYFCLDGKILARGYYWSNFSDSLKDAGIYPDFSEEADQLVLRALEKIKGKIRFVVVDVAKTVEGKWIVIELNDGCMSGTSDVPLEELYDNLYKGLVDENILENNLV
;
A
#
# COMPACT_ATOMS: atom_id res chain seq x y z
N PRO A 1 -5.46 10.89 -16.14
CA PRO A 1 -4.63 11.69 -15.22
C PRO A 1 -5.21 11.76 -13.81
N ALA A 2 -6.48 12.21 -13.65
CA ALA A 2 -7.09 12.39 -12.30
C ALA A 2 -7.20 11.09 -11.47
N MET A 3 -7.52 9.97 -12.10
CA MET A 3 -7.58 8.66 -11.41
C MET A 3 -6.20 8.21 -10.93
N HIS A 4 -5.15 8.41 -11.74
CA HIS A 4 -3.77 8.11 -11.34
C HIS A 4 -3.34 9.02 -10.17
N GLU A 5 -3.61 10.31 -10.25
CA GLU A 5 -3.29 11.27 -9.18
C GLU A 5 -3.96 10.88 -7.85
N TYR A 6 -5.24 10.46 -7.91
CA TYR A 6 -5.98 10.02 -6.73
C TYR A 6 -5.28 8.89 -5.96
N VAL A 7 -4.83 7.83 -6.64
CA VAL A 7 -4.19 6.68 -5.96
C VAL A 7 -2.72 6.90 -5.66
N ALA A 8 -2.03 7.74 -6.44
CA ALA A 8 -0.62 8.02 -6.25
C ALA A 8 -0.35 8.91 -5.02
N ASP A 9 -1.27 9.81 -4.69
CA ASP A 9 -1.15 10.70 -3.54
C ASP A 9 -1.97 10.19 -2.35
N LEU A 10 -1.27 9.84 -1.27
CA LEU A 10 -1.90 9.30 -0.04
C LEU A 10 -2.95 10.26 0.55
N GLU A 11 -2.72 11.57 0.52
CA GLU A 11 -3.67 12.56 1.03
C GLU A 11 -5.00 12.52 0.27
N SER A 12 -4.95 12.25 -1.05
CA SER A 12 -6.14 12.21 -1.91
C SER A 12 -7.11 11.07 -1.56
N TRP A 13 -6.62 9.90 -1.13
CA TRP A 13 -7.46 8.76 -0.80
C TRP A 13 -7.62 8.51 0.72
N TYR A 14 -6.86 9.22 1.54
CA TYR A 14 -6.82 8.97 2.98
C TYR A 14 -8.19 9.12 3.65
N GLU A 15 -8.95 10.17 3.34
CA GLU A 15 -10.26 10.41 3.95
C GLU A 15 -11.25 9.27 3.67
N ASP A 16 -11.18 8.67 2.48
CA ASP A 16 -12.04 7.55 2.11
C ASP A 16 -11.71 6.27 2.88
N LEU A 17 -10.42 6.06 3.20
CA LEU A 17 -9.91 4.82 3.81
C LEU A 17 -9.37 5.01 5.24
N GLN A 18 -9.58 6.16 5.89
CA GLN A 18 -8.98 6.47 7.19
C GLN A 18 -9.31 5.45 8.31
N GLU A 19 -10.42 4.73 8.20
CA GLU A 19 -10.80 3.66 9.14
C GLU A 19 -10.11 2.32 8.86
N LEU A 20 -9.51 2.17 7.68
CA LEU A 20 -8.89 0.93 7.19
C LEU A 20 -7.37 1.00 7.09
N THR A 21 -6.79 2.19 7.28
CA THR A 21 -5.37 2.49 7.09
C THR A 21 -4.79 3.16 8.34
N PRO A 22 -3.46 3.12 8.58
CA PRO A 22 -2.85 3.82 9.70
C PRO A 22 -3.17 5.31 9.71
N LYS A 23 -3.45 5.85 10.90
CA LYS A 23 -3.69 7.28 11.06
C LYS A 23 -2.54 8.10 10.47
N SER A 24 -2.87 9.10 9.67
CA SER A 24 -1.91 9.90 8.93
C SER A 24 -2.13 11.39 9.17
N TRP A 25 -1.03 12.16 9.19
CA TRP A 25 -1.02 13.60 9.38
C TRP A 25 -0.24 14.23 8.22
N PHE A 26 -0.84 15.21 7.59
CA PHE A 26 -0.30 15.92 6.42
C PHE A 26 0.31 17.27 6.80
N ARG A 27 0.20 17.67 8.07
CA ARG A 27 0.78 18.87 8.66
C ARG A 27 1.52 18.48 9.93
N LEU A 28 2.77 18.93 10.06
CA LEU A 28 3.63 18.56 11.19
C LEU A 28 3.11 19.06 12.55
N GLU A 29 2.38 20.19 12.54
CA GLU A 29 1.76 20.72 13.76
C GLU A 29 0.71 19.77 14.37
N ASP A 30 0.02 18.99 13.53
CA ASP A 30 -1.05 18.07 13.93
C ASP A 30 -0.52 16.73 14.45
N VAL A 31 0.77 16.42 14.23
CA VAL A 31 1.41 15.19 14.72
C VAL A 31 1.49 15.21 16.24
N PRO A 32 1.05 14.16 16.96
CA PRO A 32 1.17 14.08 18.41
C PRO A 32 2.64 13.96 18.85
N ASN A 33 2.92 14.26 20.11
CA ASN A 33 4.29 14.19 20.65
C ASN A 33 4.81 12.75 20.75
N GLU A 34 3.91 11.83 21.07
CA GLU A 34 4.23 10.41 21.30
C GLU A 34 4.03 9.60 20.01
N GLY A 35 5.09 8.83 19.63
CA GLY A 35 5.14 7.95 18.47
C GLY A 35 4.99 6.47 18.84
N PRO A 36 5.53 5.56 18.07
CA PRO A 36 6.37 5.81 16.88
C PRO A 36 5.58 6.15 15.60
N PHE A 37 6.32 6.62 14.60
CA PHE A 37 5.78 7.07 13.31
C PHE A 37 6.56 6.54 12.12
N ILE A 38 5.90 6.51 10.95
CA ILE A 38 6.52 6.39 9.63
C ILE A 38 6.42 7.74 8.92
N VAL A 39 7.56 8.25 8.48
CA VAL A 39 7.66 9.48 7.68
C VAL A 39 7.98 9.12 6.25
N LYS A 40 7.22 9.61 5.29
CA LYS A 40 7.43 9.35 3.85
C LYS A 40 6.92 10.50 3.00
N GLY A 41 7.28 10.52 1.72
CA GLY A 41 6.57 11.35 0.74
C GLY A 41 5.13 10.86 0.54
N LYS A 42 4.24 11.76 0.15
CA LYS A 42 2.83 11.40 -0.11
C LYS A 42 2.68 10.36 -1.23
N THR A 43 3.58 10.39 -2.22
CA THR A 43 3.58 9.48 -3.37
C THR A 43 4.71 8.45 -3.35
N ASN A 44 5.85 8.76 -2.76
CA ASN A 44 7.04 7.90 -2.75
C ASN A 44 7.62 7.76 -1.34
N SER A 45 8.48 6.76 -1.15
CA SER A 45 9.15 6.51 0.13
C SER A 45 10.62 6.15 -0.08
N ARG A 46 11.46 6.43 0.92
CA ARG A 46 12.88 6.03 0.97
C ARG A 46 13.03 4.69 1.68
N LYS A 47 12.41 3.66 1.12
CA LYS A 47 12.42 2.29 1.67
C LYS A 47 13.84 1.74 1.85
N ASP A 48 14.77 2.18 1.01
CA ASP A 48 16.22 1.88 1.07
C ASP A 48 16.94 2.47 2.29
N ARG A 49 16.33 3.41 3.00
CA ARG A 49 16.87 4.11 4.17
C ARG A 49 15.92 4.05 5.37
N TRP A 50 15.31 2.90 5.58
CA TRP A 50 14.24 2.68 6.55
C TRP A 50 14.56 3.25 7.95
N LYS A 51 15.64 2.81 8.59
CA LYS A 51 15.99 3.20 9.96
C LYS A 51 16.31 4.68 10.11
N ASN A 52 16.80 5.33 9.05
CA ASN A 52 17.31 6.69 9.12
C ASN A 52 16.34 7.74 8.59
N LEU A 53 15.52 7.38 7.58
CA LEU A 53 14.67 8.34 6.86
C LEU A 53 13.19 7.93 6.78
N MET A 54 12.77 6.94 7.55
CA MET A 54 11.36 6.57 7.58
C MET A 54 10.81 6.34 8.98
N TYR A 55 11.55 5.68 9.86
CA TYR A 55 11.09 5.38 11.22
C TYR A 55 11.48 6.50 12.19
N ALA A 56 10.52 6.99 12.98
CA ALA A 56 10.69 8.02 14.00
C ALA A 56 10.04 7.58 15.32
N GLU A 57 10.78 7.64 16.43
CA GLU A 57 10.26 7.22 17.74
C GLU A 57 9.28 8.24 18.34
N ASN A 58 9.41 9.51 17.94
CA ASN A 58 8.63 10.62 18.50
C ASN A 58 8.49 11.75 17.47
N LYS A 59 7.73 12.80 17.83
CA LYS A 59 7.49 13.97 16.96
C LYS A 59 8.77 14.71 16.57
N GLU A 60 9.74 14.85 17.48
CA GLU A 60 10.99 15.56 17.18
C GLU A 60 11.76 14.85 16.07
N GLU A 61 11.91 13.53 16.16
CA GLU A 61 12.53 12.73 15.11
C GLU A 61 11.74 12.79 13.80
N ALA A 62 10.39 12.72 13.86
CA ALA A 62 9.55 12.85 12.68
C ALA A 62 9.74 14.20 11.98
N ILE A 63 9.91 15.29 12.72
CA ILE A 63 10.22 16.62 12.17
C ILE A 63 11.60 16.60 11.51
N ASN A 64 12.63 16.06 12.18
CA ASN A 64 13.99 15.99 11.65
C ASN A 64 14.05 15.20 10.34
N ILE A 65 13.43 14.02 10.30
CA ILE A 65 13.30 13.20 9.10
C ILE A 65 12.55 13.95 8.00
N SER A 66 11.44 14.63 8.34
CA SER A 66 10.67 15.42 7.37
C SER A 66 11.52 16.53 6.74
N CYS A 67 12.32 17.24 7.55
CA CYS A 67 13.25 18.27 7.06
C CYS A 67 14.30 17.69 6.10
N GLU A 68 14.84 16.50 6.40
CA GLU A 68 15.79 15.82 5.52
C GLU A 68 15.14 15.37 4.21
N LEU A 69 13.95 14.78 4.26
CA LEU A 69 13.19 14.39 3.07
C LEU A 69 12.79 15.58 2.21
N MET A 70 12.53 16.74 2.79
CA MET A 70 12.26 17.99 2.04
C MET A 70 13.48 18.51 1.29
N CYS A 71 14.69 18.06 1.60
CA CYS A 71 15.89 18.32 0.81
C CYS A 71 16.04 17.38 -0.40
N ASP A 72 15.26 16.30 -0.48
CA ASP A 72 15.24 15.40 -1.63
C ASP A 72 14.52 16.07 -2.81
N PRO A 73 15.16 16.17 -4.03
CA PRO A 73 14.57 16.87 -5.18
C PRO A 73 13.23 16.28 -5.66
N LEU A 74 12.96 15.00 -5.40
CA LEU A 74 11.71 14.35 -5.77
C LEU A 74 10.65 14.59 -4.70
N LEU A 75 10.97 14.25 -3.44
CA LEU A 75 10.01 14.26 -2.33
C LEU A 75 9.59 15.69 -1.93
N SER A 76 10.49 16.68 -2.05
CA SER A 76 10.18 18.09 -1.76
C SER A 76 9.02 18.66 -2.60
N LYS A 77 8.79 18.10 -3.80
CA LYS A 77 7.71 18.52 -4.69
C LYS A 77 6.38 17.81 -4.43
N GLN A 78 6.43 16.68 -3.73
CA GLN A 78 5.27 15.82 -3.50
C GLN A 78 4.62 16.07 -2.14
N GLY A 79 5.36 16.69 -1.22
CA GLY A 79 4.96 16.84 0.18
C GLY A 79 5.23 15.59 1.02
N ILE A 80 5.20 15.78 2.34
CA ILE A 80 5.52 14.75 3.34
C ILE A 80 4.25 14.37 4.09
N VAL A 81 4.17 13.11 4.49
CA VAL A 81 3.16 12.58 5.39
C VAL A 81 3.84 11.88 6.57
N VAL A 82 3.30 12.09 7.76
CA VAL A 82 3.64 11.33 8.97
C VAL A 82 2.49 10.38 9.24
N ARG A 83 2.78 9.10 9.40
CA ARG A 83 1.78 8.07 9.69
C ARG A 83 2.08 7.40 11.02
N LYS A 84 1.05 7.05 11.76
CA LYS A 84 1.21 6.19 12.94
C LYS A 84 1.91 4.90 12.52
N TYR A 85 2.96 4.51 13.23
CA TYR A 85 3.55 3.19 13.06
C TYR A 85 2.62 2.13 13.64
N GLU A 86 2.21 1.17 12.83
CA GLU A 86 1.48 -0.01 13.27
C GLU A 86 2.43 -1.20 13.19
N PRO A 87 2.74 -1.87 14.33
CA PRO A 87 3.56 -3.07 14.33
C PRO A 87 2.93 -4.17 13.48
N LEU A 88 3.65 -4.64 12.46
CA LEU A 88 3.19 -5.68 11.55
C LEU A 88 3.82 -7.03 11.90
N VAL A 89 3.15 -8.12 11.56
CA VAL A 89 3.75 -9.46 11.63
C VAL A 89 4.95 -9.47 10.70
N THR A 90 6.12 -9.76 11.25
CA THR A 90 7.41 -9.70 10.56
C THR A 90 8.05 -11.07 10.53
N PHE A 91 8.56 -11.47 9.37
CA PHE A 91 9.23 -12.75 9.15
C PHE A 91 10.75 -12.61 9.09
N ASP A 92 11.25 -11.47 8.58
CA ASP A 92 12.67 -11.21 8.35
C ASP A 92 12.94 -9.70 8.31
N GLU A 93 14.19 -9.29 8.12
CA GLU A 93 14.59 -7.91 7.84
C GLU A 93 15.41 -7.86 6.54
N ASP A 94 15.19 -6.83 5.72
CA ASP A 94 16.02 -6.59 4.55
C ASP A 94 17.38 -5.92 4.94
N VAL A 95 18.25 -5.75 3.96
CA VAL A 95 19.60 -5.16 4.15
C VAL A 95 19.58 -3.73 4.70
N SER A 96 18.46 -3.01 4.59
CA SER A 96 18.25 -1.67 5.17
C SER A 96 17.70 -1.71 6.60
N GLY A 97 17.44 -2.91 7.12
CA GLY A 97 16.76 -3.15 8.39
C GLY A 97 15.26 -2.88 8.36
N ARG A 98 14.65 -2.85 7.17
CA ARG A 98 13.21 -2.76 7.00
C ARG A 98 12.57 -4.12 7.23
N PRO A 99 11.49 -4.21 8.03
CA PRO A 99 10.84 -5.48 8.30
C PRO A 99 10.21 -6.08 7.03
N VAL A 100 10.47 -7.35 6.77
CA VAL A 100 9.80 -8.19 5.77
C VAL A 100 8.53 -8.75 6.41
N THR A 101 7.39 -8.23 6.02
CA THR A 101 6.13 -8.36 6.74
C THR A 101 5.16 -9.35 6.09
N GLU A 102 4.13 -9.77 6.82
CA GLU A 102 2.96 -10.47 6.27
C GLU A 102 2.10 -9.46 5.51
N GLU A 103 2.52 -9.17 4.27
CA GLU A 103 1.97 -8.15 3.39
C GLU A 103 1.63 -8.76 2.02
N PHE A 104 0.46 -8.43 1.49
CA PHE A 104 -0.03 -8.93 0.21
C PHE A 104 -0.44 -7.79 -0.70
N ARG A 105 -0.20 -8.00 -2.00
CA ARG A 105 -0.56 -7.11 -3.09
C ARG A 105 -1.75 -7.67 -3.85
N TYR A 106 -2.78 -6.85 -4.01
CA TYR A 106 -4.02 -7.17 -4.71
C TYR A 106 -4.18 -6.29 -5.94
N PHE A 107 -4.31 -6.89 -7.12
CA PHE A 107 -4.74 -6.19 -8.33
C PHE A 107 -6.26 -6.28 -8.45
N CYS A 108 -6.90 -5.12 -8.64
CA CYS A 108 -8.36 -5.01 -8.61
C CYS A 108 -8.87 -4.18 -9.80
N LEU A 109 -9.98 -4.61 -10.42
CA LEU A 109 -10.67 -3.92 -11.50
C LEU A 109 -12.15 -3.76 -11.14
N ASP A 110 -12.68 -2.53 -11.21
CA ASP A 110 -14.09 -2.21 -11.04
C ASP A 110 -14.74 -2.85 -9.81
N GLY A 111 -14.02 -2.79 -8.68
CA GLY A 111 -14.47 -3.33 -7.40
C GLY A 111 -14.31 -4.84 -7.23
N LYS A 112 -13.62 -5.54 -8.14
CA LYS A 112 -13.35 -6.98 -8.07
C LYS A 112 -11.86 -7.24 -7.91
N ILE A 113 -11.49 -8.22 -7.09
CA ILE A 113 -10.12 -8.75 -7.00
C ILE A 113 -9.87 -9.59 -8.25
N LEU A 114 -8.80 -9.30 -8.98
CA LEU A 114 -8.36 -10.05 -10.16
C LEU A 114 -7.36 -11.15 -9.78
N ALA A 115 -6.34 -10.76 -9.02
CA ALA A 115 -5.30 -11.66 -8.53
C ALA A 115 -4.59 -11.03 -7.34
N ARG A 116 -3.91 -11.85 -6.54
CA ARG A 116 -3.16 -11.42 -5.36
C ARG A 116 -1.89 -12.24 -5.20
N GLY A 117 -0.89 -11.66 -4.54
CA GLY A 117 0.38 -12.33 -4.28
C GLY A 117 1.09 -11.74 -3.07
N TYR A 118 2.08 -12.48 -2.55
CA TYR A 118 2.93 -11.99 -1.48
C TYR A 118 3.74 -10.77 -1.97
N TYR A 119 3.77 -9.72 -1.16
CA TYR A 119 4.40 -8.46 -1.56
C TYR A 119 5.92 -8.57 -1.72
N TRP A 120 6.57 -9.31 -0.83
CA TRP A 120 8.01 -9.42 -0.71
C TRP A 120 8.58 -10.58 -1.54
N SER A 121 8.35 -10.57 -2.86
CA SER A 121 8.77 -11.64 -3.78
C SER A 121 10.26 -12.01 -3.69
N ASN A 122 11.13 -11.03 -3.41
CA ASN A 122 12.57 -11.27 -3.25
C ASN A 122 12.91 -12.13 -2.03
N PHE A 123 11.98 -12.34 -1.08
CA PHE A 123 12.14 -13.13 0.12
C PHE A 123 11.37 -14.45 0.09
N SER A 124 10.53 -14.67 -0.93
CA SER A 124 9.65 -15.84 -1.00
C SER A 124 10.39 -17.16 -0.92
N ASP A 125 11.52 -17.28 -1.61
CA ASP A 125 12.29 -18.53 -1.60
C ASP A 125 13.00 -18.75 -0.25
N SER A 126 13.62 -17.70 0.35
CA SER A 126 14.25 -17.81 1.66
C SER A 126 13.26 -18.12 2.77
N LEU A 127 12.05 -17.56 2.71
CA LEU A 127 10.97 -17.86 3.67
C LEU A 127 10.50 -19.31 3.53
N LYS A 128 10.31 -19.82 2.31
CA LYS A 128 9.98 -21.22 2.05
C LYS A 128 11.06 -22.17 2.59
N ASP A 129 12.33 -21.85 2.37
CA ASP A 129 13.45 -22.62 2.88
C ASP A 129 13.48 -22.64 4.42
N ALA A 130 13.03 -21.56 5.06
CA ALA A 130 12.84 -21.48 6.50
C ALA A 130 11.53 -22.13 7.00
N GLY A 131 10.70 -22.68 6.10
CA GLY A 131 9.41 -23.29 6.44
C GLY A 131 8.31 -22.27 6.76
N ILE A 132 8.49 -21.02 6.34
CA ILE A 132 7.53 -19.93 6.52
C ILE A 132 6.74 -19.76 5.21
N TYR A 133 5.42 -19.89 5.33
CA TYR A 133 4.51 -19.78 4.20
C TYR A 133 3.48 -18.68 4.51
N PRO A 134 3.72 -17.43 4.05
CA PRO A 134 2.69 -16.39 4.15
C PRO A 134 1.41 -16.87 3.46
N ASP A 135 0.29 -16.85 4.18
CA ASP A 135 -0.95 -17.43 3.69
C ASP A 135 -2.02 -16.36 3.51
N PHE A 136 -2.81 -16.53 2.45
CA PHE A 136 -3.93 -15.65 2.16
C PHE A 136 -5.04 -15.86 3.18
N SER A 137 -5.58 -14.77 3.71
CA SER A 137 -6.68 -14.86 4.64
C SER A 137 -7.95 -14.25 4.06
N GLU A 138 -9.09 -14.85 4.40
CA GLU A 138 -10.39 -14.34 4.01
C GLU A 138 -10.62 -12.93 4.59
N GLU A 139 -10.08 -12.63 5.78
CA GLU A 139 -10.16 -11.30 6.39
C GLU A 139 -9.41 -10.25 5.57
N ALA A 140 -8.28 -10.61 4.94
CA ALA A 140 -7.55 -9.72 4.02
C ALA A 140 -8.39 -9.42 2.78
N ASP A 141 -9.00 -10.46 2.17
CA ASP A 141 -9.90 -10.28 1.02
C ASP A 141 -11.09 -9.38 1.37
N GLN A 142 -11.72 -9.59 2.53
CA GLN A 142 -12.83 -8.76 3.01
C GLN A 142 -12.40 -7.31 3.28
N LEU A 143 -11.17 -7.08 3.77
CA LEU A 143 -10.63 -5.74 3.91
C LEU A 143 -10.49 -5.05 2.55
N VAL A 144 -9.91 -5.74 1.56
CA VAL A 144 -9.75 -5.21 0.21
C VAL A 144 -11.10 -4.87 -0.42
N LEU A 145 -12.08 -5.77 -0.33
CA LEU A 145 -13.44 -5.52 -0.87
C LEU A 145 -14.10 -4.31 -0.20
N ARG A 146 -13.94 -4.13 1.12
CA ARG A 146 -14.42 -2.93 1.82
C ARG A 146 -13.71 -1.65 1.35
N ALA A 147 -12.40 -1.72 1.12
CA ALA A 147 -11.64 -0.59 0.58
C ALA A 147 -12.13 -0.22 -0.82
N LEU A 148 -12.33 -1.21 -1.70
CA LEU A 148 -12.84 -1.01 -3.06
C LEU A 148 -14.23 -0.37 -3.08
N GLU A 149 -15.13 -0.78 -2.18
CA GLU A 149 -16.47 -0.15 -2.11
C GLU A 149 -16.40 1.32 -1.67
N LYS A 150 -15.48 1.67 -0.74
CA LYS A 150 -15.27 3.06 -0.29
C LYS A 150 -14.70 3.97 -1.40
N ILE A 151 -13.89 3.44 -2.31
CA ILE A 151 -13.27 4.20 -3.43
C ILE A 151 -13.99 4.00 -4.76
N LYS A 152 -15.17 3.41 -4.74
CA LYS A 152 -15.98 3.13 -5.93
C LYS A 152 -16.20 4.37 -6.79
N GLY A 153 -15.98 4.24 -8.09
CA GLY A 153 -16.13 5.32 -9.06
C GLY A 153 -14.95 6.31 -9.11
N LYS A 154 -13.97 6.22 -8.20
CA LYS A 154 -12.78 7.08 -8.20
C LYS A 154 -11.65 6.52 -9.03
N ILE A 155 -11.54 5.21 -9.10
CA ILE A 155 -10.54 4.48 -9.91
C ILE A 155 -11.13 3.15 -10.36
N ARG A 156 -10.75 2.71 -11.57
CA ARG A 156 -11.17 1.42 -12.11
C ARG A 156 -10.17 0.32 -11.82
N PHE A 157 -8.89 0.53 -12.20
CA PHE A 157 -7.81 -0.44 -12.06
C PHE A 157 -6.81 0.03 -11.01
N VAL A 158 -6.81 -0.64 -9.86
CA VAL A 158 -6.07 -0.24 -8.67
C VAL A 158 -5.32 -1.42 -8.06
N VAL A 159 -4.16 -1.14 -7.48
CA VAL A 159 -3.45 -2.06 -6.59
C VAL A 159 -3.71 -1.63 -5.15
N VAL A 160 -4.06 -2.59 -4.31
CA VAL A 160 -4.25 -2.42 -2.86
C VAL A 160 -3.22 -3.29 -2.15
N ASP A 161 -2.33 -2.67 -1.39
CA ASP A 161 -1.39 -3.37 -0.52
C ASP A 161 -1.95 -3.43 0.90
N VAL A 162 -2.02 -4.63 1.47
CA VAL A 162 -2.54 -4.87 2.82
C VAL A 162 -1.55 -5.67 3.65
N ALA A 163 -1.48 -5.40 4.96
CA ALA A 163 -0.61 -6.13 5.86
C ALA A 163 -1.31 -6.47 7.17
N LYS A 164 -0.81 -7.52 7.83
CA LYS A 164 -1.32 -7.99 9.11
C LYS A 164 -0.54 -7.38 10.28
N THR A 165 -1.26 -6.77 11.22
CA THR A 165 -0.67 -6.28 12.46
C THR A 165 -0.36 -7.41 13.44
N VAL A 166 0.54 -7.18 14.40
CA VAL A 166 0.84 -8.14 15.47
C VAL A 166 -0.37 -8.47 16.35
N GLU A 167 -1.41 -7.63 16.31
CA GLU A 167 -2.70 -7.87 16.98
C GLU A 167 -3.63 -8.77 16.14
N GLY A 168 -3.19 -9.20 14.96
CA GLY A 168 -3.95 -10.05 14.05
C GLY A 168 -4.94 -9.32 13.15
N LYS A 169 -4.97 -7.99 13.15
CA LYS A 169 -5.85 -7.17 12.32
C LYS A 169 -5.20 -6.89 10.97
N TRP A 170 -5.95 -6.99 9.89
CA TRP A 170 -5.52 -6.54 8.56
C TRP A 170 -5.78 -5.04 8.37
N ILE A 171 -4.84 -4.34 7.75
CA ILE A 171 -4.90 -2.91 7.44
C ILE A 171 -4.44 -2.63 6.01
N VAL A 172 -4.99 -1.58 5.39
CA VAL A 172 -4.52 -1.09 4.09
C VAL A 172 -3.22 -0.30 4.29
N ILE A 173 -2.17 -0.69 3.60
CA ILE A 173 -0.87 -0.01 3.65
C ILE A 173 -0.83 1.11 2.62
N GLU A 174 -1.19 0.80 1.36
CA GLU A 174 -1.05 1.72 0.24
C GLU A 174 -2.04 1.40 -0.88
N LEU A 175 -2.46 2.43 -1.60
CA LEU A 175 -3.05 2.29 -2.93
C LEU A 175 -2.01 2.65 -3.98
N ASN A 176 -2.07 1.97 -5.13
CA ASN A 176 -1.19 2.26 -6.27
C ASN A 176 -1.97 2.13 -7.59
N ASP A 177 -1.46 2.76 -8.65
CA ASP A 177 -1.99 2.58 -10.00
C ASP A 177 -1.67 1.18 -10.52
N GLY A 178 -2.68 0.45 -10.96
CA GLY A 178 -2.52 -0.91 -11.48
C GLY A 178 -1.61 -1.01 -12.72
N CYS A 179 -1.50 0.08 -13.50
CA CYS A 179 -0.64 0.11 -14.69
C CYS A 179 0.84 0.35 -14.36
N MET A 180 1.15 0.93 -13.19
CA MET A 180 2.50 1.36 -12.81
C MET A 180 3.08 0.56 -11.63
N SER A 181 2.36 -0.42 -11.12
CA SER A 181 2.80 -1.24 -9.99
C SER A 181 3.59 -2.45 -10.44
N GLY A 182 4.63 -2.81 -9.68
CA GLY A 182 5.29 -4.12 -9.79
C GLY A 182 4.33 -5.24 -9.38
N THR A 183 4.51 -6.42 -9.93
CA THR A 183 3.59 -7.54 -9.74
C THR A 183 3.82 -8.33 -8.45
N SER A 184 5.02 -8.21 -7.83
CA SER A 184 5.37 -9.05 -6.66
C SER A 184 5.21 -10.55 -6.99
N ASP A 185 4.69 -11.38 -6.10
CA ASP A 185 4.37 -12.80 -6.34
C ASP A 185 2.95 -13.04 -6.89
N VAL A 186 2.33 -12.02 -7.48
CA VAL A 186 1.02 -12.19 -8.10
C VAL A 186 1.11 -13.11 -9.32
N PRO A 187 0.28 -14.16 -9.44
CA PRO A 187 0.26 -15.04 -10.60
C PRO A 187 -0.15 -14.27 -11.86
N LEU A 188 0.80 -14.06 -12.79
CA LEU A 188 0.59 -13.20 -13.96
C LEU A 188 -0.46 -13.75 -14.91
N GLU A 189 -0.51 -15.07 -15.10
CA GLU A 189 -1.51 -15.72 -15.96
C GLU A 189 -2.93 -15.44 -15.43
N GLU A 190 -3.15 -15.64 -14.14
CA GLU A 190 -4.42 -15.35 -13.48
C GLU A 190 -4.78 -13.85 -13.59
N LEU A 191 -3.81 -12.97 -13.32
CA LEU A 191 -4.01 -11.52 -13.39
C LEU A 191 -4.46 -11.08 -14.78
N TYR A 192 -3.73 -11.48 -15.83
CA TYR A 192 -4.02 -11.04 -17.19
C TYR A 192 -5.28 -11.69 -17.75
N ASP A 193 -5.57 -12.95 -17.43
CA ASP A 193 -6.80 -13.61 -17.82
C ASP A 193 -8.04 -12.94 -17.22
N ASN A 194 -7.98 -12.62 -15.92
CA ASN A 194 -9.09 -11.96 -15.23
C ASN A 194 -9.23 -10.49 -15.68
N LEU A 195 -8.12 -9.80 -15.94
CA LEU A 195 -8.14 -8.44 -16.50
C LEU A 195 -8.77 -8.42 -17.89
N TYR A 196 -8.36 -9.35 -18.77
CA TYR A 196 -8.93 -9.47 -20.10
C TYR A 196 -10.43 -9.75 -20.05
N LYS A 197 -10.87 -10.71 -19.25
CA LYS A 197 -12.30 -11.04 -19.07
C LYS A 197 -13.09 -9.82 -18.58
N GLY A 198 -12.58 -9.11 -17.57
CA GLY A 198 -13.24 -7.92 -17.04
C GLY A 198 -13.42 -6.81 -18.07
N LEU A 199 -12.40 -6.57 -18.91
CA LEU A 199 -12.46 -5.53 -19.95
C LEU A 199 -13.33 -5.94 -21.15
N VAL A 200 -13.38 -7.22 -21.52
CA VAL A 200 -14.19 -7.71 -22.66
C VAL A 200 -15.67 -7.77 -22.32
N ASP A 201 -16.02 -8.25 -21.14
CA ASP A 201 -17.42 -8.32 -20.68
C ASP A 201 -18.09 -6.93 -20.67
N GLU A 202 -17.35 -5.87 -20.31
CA GLU A 202 -17.86 -4.49 -20.38
C GLU A 202 -18.11 -4.04 -21.82
N ASN A 203 -17.18 -4.32 -22.75
CA ASN A 203 -17.35 -3.95 -24.15
C ASN A 203 -18.56 -4.64 -24.79
N ILE A 204 -18.90 -5.87 -24.36
CA ILE A 204 -20.08 -6.61 -24.83
C ILE A 204 -21.36 -5.93 -24.30
N LEU A 205 -21.37 -5.44 -23.04
CA LEU A 205 -22.51 -4.77 -22.46
C LEU A 205 -22.77 -3.40 -23.11
N GLU A 206 -21.74 -2.61 -23.38
CA GLU A 206 -21.86 -1.31 -24.06
C GLU A 206 -22.33 -1.44 -25.51
N ASN A 207 -21.84 -2.44 -26.25
CA ASN A 207 -22.25 -2.67 -27.64
C ASN A 207 -23.67 -3.26 -27.81
N ASN A 208 -24.28 -3.81 -26.73
CA ASN A 208 -25.66 -4.31 -26.76
C ASN A 208 -26.70 -3.26 -26.32
N LEU A 209 -26.28 -2.04 -25.97
CA LEU A 209 -27.13 -0.92 -25.58
C LEU A 209 -27.29 0.16 -26.67
N VAL A 210 -26.83 -0.10 -27.91
CA VAL A 210 -26.96 0.79 -29.08
C VAL A 210 -28.02 0.28 -30.05
#